data_1fc785c135b0985781431b994e28ea1b
#
_entry.id   1fc785c135b0985781431b994e28ea1b
#
_cell.length_a   1.000
_cell.length_b   1.000
_cell.length_c   1.000
_cell.angle_alpha   90.00
_cell.angle_beta   90.00
_cell.angle_gamma   90.00
#
_symmetry.space_group_name_H-M   'P 1'
#
loop_
_entity.id
_entity.type
_entity.pdbx_description
1 polymer ?
#
loop_
_entity_poly.entity_id
_entity_poly.type
_entity_poly.pdbx_seq_one_letter_code
_entity_poly.pdbx_strand_id
1 'polypeptide(L)'
;MDSVEFREAARAAIEDAIEYQQNVSSHPVVSPVKPGYLASLLPSSAPVDPEPFSAIRADLHDKIMPGMTHWASPRFMAFFPCLASYPAVVAEMYANAMNGAYFNWICSPAATELEVIVRLQRSV
;
A
#
# COMPACT_ATOMS: atom_id res chain seq x y z
N MET A 1 13.09 7.96 -11.86
CA MET A 1 11.79 8.68 -11.82
C MET A 1 12.05 10.13 -11.42
N ASP A 2 11.70 11.08 -12.26
CA ASP A 2 11.74 12.51 -11.95
C ASP A 2 10.43 12.99 -11.30
N SER A 3 10.32 14.30 -11.01
CA SER A 3 9.13 14.87 -10.35
C SER A 3 7.87 14.89 -11.23
N VAL A 4 8.01 14.86 -12.55
CA VAL A 4 6.89 14.79 -13.49
C VAL A 4 6.36 13.36 -13.54
N GLU A 5 7.24 12.40 -13.75
CA GLU A 5 6.93 10.98 -13.74
C GLU A 5 6.33 10.56 -12.37
N PHE A 6 6.89 11.06 -11.26
CA PHE A 6 6.34 10.81 -9.92
C PHE A 6 4.90 11.31 -9.78
N ARG A 7 4.60 12.50 -10.28
CA ARG A 7 3.25 13.07 -10.22
C ARG A 7 2.25 12.22 -11.01
N GLU A 8 2.64 11.75 -12.19
CA GLU A 8 1.80 10.90 -13.02
C GLU A 8 1.58 9.54 -12.38
N ALA A 9 2.64 8.92 -11.88
CA ALA A 9 2.58 7.64 -11.17
C ALA A 9 1.70 7.72 -9.90
N ALA A 10 1.86 8.79 -9.10
CA ALA A 10 1.06 9.00 -7.89
C ALA A 10 -0.43 9.19 -8.21
N ARG A 11 -0.76 9.94 -9.26
CA ARG A 11 -2.15 10.08 -9.71
C ARG A 11 -2.75 8.74 -10.12
N ALA A 12 -2.01 7.95 -10.92
CA ALA A 12 -2.45 6.63 -11.31
C ALA A 12 -2.66 5.70 -10.10
N ALA A 13 -1.76 5.72 -9.13
CA ALA A 13 -1.88 4.92 -7.91
C ALA A 13 -3.08 5.33 -7.03
N ILE A 14 -3.43 6.63 -7.00
CA ILE A 14 -4.62 7.11 -6.29
C ILE A 14 -5.90 6.56 -6.97
N GLU A 15 -5.97 6.62 -8.29
CA GLU A 15 -7.12 6.06 -9.03
C GLU A 15 -7.22 4.55 -8.83
N ASP A 16 -6.12 3.81 -8.89
CA ASP A 16 -6.09 2.38 -8.60
C ASP A 16 -6.60 2.06 -7.18
N ALA A 17 -6.21 2.86 -6.18
CA ALA A 17 -6.66 2.68 -4.80
C ALA A 17 -8.17 2.95 -4.65
N ILE A 18 -8.69 3.95 -5.34
CA ILE A 18 -10.14 4.28 -5.37
C ILE A 18 -10.91 3.14 -6.04
N GLU A 19 -10.49 2.73 -7.23
CA GLU A 19 -11.12 1.67 -7.99
C GLU A 19 -11.12 0.35 -7.21
N TYR A 20 -9.99 0.00 -6.60
CA TYR A 20 -9.88 -1.18 -5.75
C TYR A 20 -10.89 -1.16 -4.60
N GLN A 21 -10.97 -0.07 -3.85
CA GLN A 21 -11.89 0.02 -2.71
C GLN A 21 -13.36 0.00 -3.13
N GLN A 22 -13.71 0.62 -4.26
CA GLN A 22 -15.06 0.60 -4.79
C GLN A 22 -15.47 -0.79 -5.29
N ASN A 23 -14.53 -1.54 -5.86
CA ASN A 23 -14.78 -2.80 -6.53
C ASN A 23 -14.32 -4.04 -5.73
N VAL A 24 -13.84 -3.87 -4.49
CA VAL A 24 -13.31 -4.98 -3.67
C VAL A 24 -14.29 -6.14 -3.50
N SER A 25 -15.59 -5.88 -3.49
CA SER A 25 -16.62 -6.90 -3.39
C SER A 25 -16.76 -7.78 -4.65
N SER A 26 -16.24 -7.34 -5.81
CA SER A 26 -16.24 -8.12 -7.05
C SER A 26 -15.11 -9.15 -7.11
N HIS A 27 -14.06 -8.93 -6.33
CA HIS A 27 -12.93 -9.86 -6.26
C HIS A 27 -13.23 -11.10 -5.42
N PRO A 28 -12.64 -12.26 -5.73
CA PRO A 28 -12.71 -13.43 -4.86
C PRO A 28 -12.01 -13.10 -3.53
N VAL A 29 -12.64 -13.46 -2.41
CA VAL A 29 -12.09 -13.16 -1.07
C VAL A 29 -10.72 -13.80 -0.89
N VAL A 30 -10.61 -15.06 -1.24
CA VAL A 30 -9.36 -15.83 -1.19
C VAL A 30 -8.87 -16.04 -2.61
N SER A 31 -7.60 -15.80 -2.82
CA SER A 31 -6.97 -16.01 -4.12
C SER A 31 -7.02 -17.49 -4.54
N PRO A 32 -7.35 -17.80 -5.81
CA PRO A 32 -7.36 -19.16 -6.33
C PRO A 32 -5.98 -19.68 -6.77
N VAL A 33 -4.92 -18.86 -6.66
CA VAL A 33 -3.59 -19.24 -7.14
C VAL A 33 -2.95 -20.33 -6.30
N LYS A 34 -2.08 -21.11 -6.91
CA LYS A 34 -1.32 -22.16 -6.21
C LYS A 34 0.03 -21.65 -5.72
N PRO A 35 0.60 -22.24 -4.66
CA PRO A 35 1.97 -21.94 -4.24
C PRO A 35 2.96 -22.02 -5.40
N GLY A 36 3.84 -21.03 -5.51
CA GLY A 36 4.84 -20.95 -6.57
C GLY A 36 4.39 -20.28 -7.87
N TYR A 37 3.14 -19.80 -7.99
CA TYR A 37 2.63 -19.19 -9.22
C TYR A 37 3.46 -17.98 -9.68
N LEU A 38 3.92 -17.12 -8.74
CA LEU A 38 4.73 -15.95 -9.07
C LEU A 38 6.10 -16.31 -9.68
N ALA A 39 6.71 -17.39 -9.25
CA ALA A 39 8.02 -17.81 -9.75
C ALA A 39 8.03 -18.08 -11.26
N SER A 40 6.86 -18.44 -11.84
CA SER A 40 6.71 -18.65 -13.29
C SER A 40 6.38 -17.37 -14.07
N LEU A 41 5.95 -16.31 -13.38
CA LEU A 41 5.49 -15.05 -14.00
C LEU A 41 6.53 -13.93 -13.91
N LEU A 42 7.45 -14.03 -12.95
CA LEU A 42 8.48 -13.04 -12.73
C LEU A 42 9.82 -13.48 -13.34
N PRO A 43 10.68 -12.53 -13.77
CA PRO A 43 12.02 -12.84 -14.22
C PRO A 43 12.83 -13.54 -13.14
N SER A 44 13.73 -14.43 -13.51
CA SER A 44 14.61 -15.17 -12.57
C SER A 44 15.70 -14.29 -11.93
N SER A 45 15.92 -13.09 -12.45
CA SER A 45 16.89 -12.11 -11.94
C SER A 45 16.32 -10.70 -12.05
N ALA A 46 16.85 -9.79 -11.23
CA ALA A 46 16.50 -8.38 -11.35
C ALA A 46 16.89 -7.85 -12.75
N PRO A 47 16.09 -6.95 -13.34
CA PRO A 47 16.41 -6.32 -14.61
C PRO A 47 17.72 -5.51 -14.49
N VAL A 48 18.55 -5.57 -15.54
CA VAL A 48 19.81 -4.80 -15.61
C VAL A 48 19.51 -3.33 -15.91
N ASP A 49 18.57 -3.09 -16.80
CA ASP A 49 18.15 -1.75 -17.17
C ASP A 49 16.87 -1.34 -16.40
N PRO A 50 16.71 -0.04 -16.10
CA PRO A 50 15.51 0.45 -15.43
C PRO A 50 14.28 0.34 -16.34
N GLU A 51 13.16 -0.06 -15.75
CA GLU A 51 11.87 -0.16 -16.43
C GLU A 51 11.00 1.08 -16.14
N PRO A 52 10.15 1.50 -17.08
CA PRO A 52 9.19 2.56 -16.84
C PRO A 52 8.17 2.13 -15.77
N PHE A 53 7.73 3.06 -14.92
CA PHE A 53 6.77 2.75 -13.85
C PHE A 53 5.46 2.14 -14.37
N SER A 54 5.06 2.47 -15.59
CA SER A 54 3.89 1.86 -16.24
C SER A 54 3.99 0.34 -16.40
N ALA A 55 5.19 -0.18 -16.66
CA ALA A 55 5.43 -1.62 -16.75
C ALA A 55 5.32 -2.26 -15.36
N ILE A 56 5.91 -1.63 -14.33
CA ILE A 56 5.80 -2.08 -12.93
C ILE A 56 4.34 -2.07 -12.47
N ARG A 57 3.58 -1.03 -12.83
CA ARG A 57 2.15 -0.94 -12.51
C ARG A 57 1.34 -2.04 -13.20
N ALA A 58 1.64 -2.35 -14.46
CA ALA A 58 1.00 -3.47 -15.16
C ALA A 58 1.29 -4.80 -14.47
N ASP A 59 2.52 -5.05 -14.06
CA ASP A 59 2.89 -6.25 -13.30
C ASP A 59 2.17 -6.35 -11.95
N LEU A 60 1.94 -5.23 -11.28
CA LEU A 60 1.15 -5.20 -10.06
C LEU A 60 -0.28 -5.70 -10.31
N HIS A 61 -0.94 -5.21 -11.36
CA HIS A 61 -2.31 -5.60 -11.69
C HIS A 61 -2.41 -7.02 -12.22
N ASP A 62 -1.51 -7.41 -13.11
CA ASP A 62 -1.62 -8.67 -13.87
C ASP A 62 -1.03 -9.87 -13.12
N LYS A 63 -0.01 -9.64 -12.28
CA LYS A 63 0.74 -10.71 -11.62
C LYS A 63 0.54 -10.74 -10.11
N ILE A 64 0.51 -9.59 -9.44
CA ILE A 64 0.45 -9.52 -7.98
C ILE A 64 -0.99 -9.55 -7.46
N MET A 65 -1.86 -8.69 -8.00
CA MET A 65 -3.25 -8.59 -7.54
C MET A 65 -4.02 -9.93 -7.59
N PRO A 66 -3.86 -10.79 -8.60
CA PRO A 66 -4.52 -12.10 -8.60
C PRO A 66 -4.14 -13.01 -7.42
N GLY A 67 -2.97 -12.78 -6.81
CA GLY A 67 -2.50 -13.54 -5.65
C GLY A 67 -2.87 -12.93 -4.29
N MET A 68 -3.55 -11.81 -4.28
CA MET A 68 -3.92 -11.13 -3.03
C MET A 68 -5.19 -11.71 -2.42
N THR A 69 -5.20 -11.81 -1.09
CA THR A 69 -6.43 -12.04 -0.31
C THR A 69 -7.02 -10.67 0.03
N HIS A 70 -8.28 -10.47 -0.32
CA HIS A 70 -8.93 -9.17 -0.22
C HIS A 70 -9.56 -8.97 1.16
N TRP A 71 -8.75 -8.55 2.14
CA TRP A 71 -9.15 -8.35 3.54
C TRP A 71 -10.25 -7.30 3.73
N ALA A 72 -10.32 -6.31 2.84
CA ALA A 72 -11.36 -5.27 2.86
C ALA A 72 -12.70 -5.76 2.27
N SER A 73 -12.78 -6.97 1.77
CA SER A 73 -14.02 -7.50 1.20
C SER A 73 -15.09 -7.65 2.28
N PRO A 74 -16.33 -7.19 2.06
CA PRO A 74 -17.44 -7.39 2.99
C PRO A 74 -17.80 -8.87 3.21
N ARG A 75 -17.28 -9.77 2.36
CA ARG A 75 -17.45 -11.23 2.46
C ARG A 75 -16.29 -11.92 3.19
N PHE A 76 -15.30 -11.15 3.67
CA PHE A 76 -14.18 -11.71 4.45
C PHE A 76 -14.62 -11.91 5.91
N MET A 77 -14.86 -13.16 6.29
CA MET A 77 -15.45 -13.54 7.58
C MET A 77 -14.45 -14.20 8.52
N ALA A 78 -13.15 -13.99 8.32
CA ALA A 78 -12.10 -14.61 9.14
C ALA A 78 -11.19 -13.55 9.77
N PHE A 79 -10.53 -13.94 10.88
CA PHE A 79 -9.53 -13.13 11.59
C PHE A 79 -10.05 -11.77 12.10
N PHE A 80 -9.16 -10.79 12.16
CA PHE A 80 -9.49 -9.42 12.55
C PHE A 80 -9.72 -8.55 11.31
N PRO A 81 -10.68 -7.63 11.32
CA PRO A 81 -10.84 -6.70 10.23
C PRO A 81 -9.62 -5.79 10.12
N CYS A 82 -8.98 -5.78 8.96
CA CYS A 82 -7.91 -4.85 8.60
C CYS A 82 -8.48 -3.87 7.59
N LEU A 83 -8.88 -2.70 8.07
CA LEU A 83 -9.44 -1.68 7.21
C LEU A 83 -8.35 -0.70 6.78
N ALA A 84 -8.24 -0.49 5.47
CA ALA A 84 -7.58 0.67 4.91
C ALA A 84 -8.63 1.74 4.65
N SER A 85 -8.31 2.98 4.98
CA SER A 85 -9.15 4.13 4.67
C SER A 85 -8.39 5.14 3.83
N TYR A 86 -9.09 5.98 3.06
CA TYR A 86 -8.42 7.02 2.28
C TYR A 86 -7.53 7.94 3.15
N PRO A 87 -7.94 8.39 4.35
CA PRO A 87 -7.04 9.13 5.23
C PRO A 87 -5.77 8.36 5.61
N ALA A 88 -5.86 7.04 5.83
CA ALA A 88 -4.68 6.23 6.15
C ALA A 88 -3.71 6.15 4.96
N VAL A 89 -4.22 5.98 3.73
CA VAL A 89 -3.40 6.00 2.51
C VAL A 89 -2.66 7.33 2.38
N VAL A 90 -3.37 8.45 2.57
CA VAL A 90 -2.77 9.79 2.52
C VAL A 90 -1.72 9.98 3.63
N ALA A 91 -2.00 9.49 4.84
CA ALA A 91 -1.05 9.56 5.95
C ALA A 91 0.24 8.78 5.65
N GLU A 92 0.14 7.59 5.06
CA GLU A 92 1.31 6.82 4.63
C GLU A 92 2.13 7.52 3.54
N MET A 93 1.48 8.23 2.61
CA MET A 93 2.19 9.04 1.62
C MET A 93 3.03 10.13 2.30
N TYR A 94 2.49 10.84 3.30
CA TYR A 94 3.24 11.82 4.07
C TYR A 94 4.35 11.19 4.90
N ALA A 95 4.08 10.07 5.58
CA ALA A 95 5.07 9.36 6.39
C ALA A 95 6.27 8.93 5.55
N ASN A 96 6.04 8.36 4.38
CA ASN A 96 7.10 7.96 3.46
C ASN A 96 7.84 9.16 2.83
N ALA A 97 7.14 10.25 2.54
CA ALA A 97 7.77 11.46 1.99
C ALA A 97 8.69 12.16 3.01
N MET A 98 8.30 12.19 4.28
CA MET A 98 9.13 12.74 5.36
C MET A 98 10.25 11.79 5.79
N ASN A 99 10.02 10.48 5.70
CA ASN A 99 10.97 9.41 5.99
C ASN A 99 11.79 9.64 7.27
N GLY A 100 11.12 9.99 8.38
CA GLY A 100 11.75 10.33 9.64
C GLY A 100 12.05 9.13 10.52
N ALA A 101 13.07 9.24 11.36
CA ALA A 101 13.32 8.32 12.47
C ALA A 101 12.52 8.81 13.69
N TYR A 102 11.49 8.07 14.11
CA TYR A 102 10.50 8.54 15.11
C TYR A 102 10.70 7.95 16.52
N PHE A 103 11.88 7.42 16.84
CA PHE A 103 12.10 6.67 18.07
C PHE A 103 12.52 7.51 19.29
N ASN A 104 12.89 8.78 19.11
CA ASN A 104 13.21 9.67 20.22
C ASN A 104 13.02 11.16 19.87
N TRP A 105 13.12 12.01 20.91
CA TRP A 105 12.94 13.46 20.81
C TRP A 105 13.88 14.13 19.79
N ILE A 106 15.16 13.81 19.83
CA ILE A 106 16.14 14.49 18.98
C ILE A 106 15.97 14.19 17.50
N CYS A 107 15.50 12.97 17.20
CA CYS A 107 15.27 12.52 15.83
C CYS A 107 13.95 13.07 15.26
N SER A 108 12.94 13.25 16.12
CA SER A 108 11.64 13.80 15.71
C SER A 108 10.88 14.39 16.92
N PRO A 109 11.11 15.66 17.28
CA PRO A 109 10.39 16.29 18.37
C PRO A 109 8.87 16.26 18.18
N ALA A 110 8.39 16.57 16.98
CA ALA A 110 6.96 16.60 16.67
C ALA A 110 6.28 15.23 16.83
N ALA A 111 6.91 14.15 16.39
CA ALA A 111 6.34 12.81 16.54
C ALA A 111 6.27 12.39 18.03
N THR A 112 7.31 12.70 18.79
CA THR A 112 7.35 12.43 20.24
C THR A 112 6.27 13.21 21.00
N GLU A 113 6.08 14.49 20.68
CA GLU A 113 5.03 15.32 21.25
C GLU A 113 3.63 14.80 20.89
N LEU A 114 3.40 14.47 19.62
CA LEU A 114 2.12 13.92 19.17
C LEU A 114 1.78 12.61 19.87
N GLU A 115 2.75 11.73 20.07
CA GLU A 115 2.52 10.48 20.81
C GLU A 115 2.02 10.74 22.24
N VAL A 116 2.65 11.67 22.94
CA VAL A 116 2.25 12.04 24.32
C VAL A 116 0.85 12.65 24.32
N ILE A 117 0.56 13.60 23.42
CA ILE A 117 -0.74 14.27 23.31
C ILE A 117 -1.86 13.26 23.04
N VAL A 118 -1.67 12.37 22.06
CA VAL A 118 -2.68 11.36 21.70
C VAL A 118 -2.91 10.36 22.84
N ARG A 119 -1.87 9.97 23.57
CA ARG A 119 -2.01 9.11 24.75
C ARG A 119 -2.83 9.77 25.83
N LEU A 120 -2.57 11.04 26.14
CA LEU A 120 -3.32 11.79 27.14
C LEU A 120 -4.80 11.96 26.77
N GLN A 121 -5.12 12.20 25.51
CA GLN A 121 -6.49 12.32 25.02
C GLN A 121 -7.30 11.01 25.12
N ARG A 122 -6.64 9.85 25.10
CA ARG A 122 -7.30 8.53 25.27
C ARG A 122 -7.56 8.15 26.74
N SER A 123 -7.01 8.90 27.66
CA SER A 123 -7.11 8.63 29.10
C SER A 123 -8.26 9.39 29.79
N VAL A 124 -9.05 10.11 29.01
CA VAL A 124 -10.27 10.83 29.40
C VAL A 124 -11.48 10.17 28.74
#